data_4c9968323da00a97e80cd2e29b1821a3
#
_entry.id   4c9968323da00a97e80cd2e29b1821a3
#
_cell.length_a   1.000
_cell.length_b   1.000
_cell.length_c   1.000
_cell.angle_alpha   90.00
_cell.angle_beta   90.00
_cell.angle_gamma   90.00
#
_symmetry.space_group_name_H-M   'P 1'
#
loop_
_entity.id
_entity.type
_entity.pdbx_description
1 polymer ?
#
loop_
_entity_poly.entity_id
_entity_poly.type
_entity_poly.pdbx_seq_one_letter_code
_entity_poly.pdbx_strand_id
1 'polypeptide(L)'
;IKAALSACHSFGLSISELVPHLYTFKPLEHRQEYVGTFNGLKFFNDSISTIPQATIAALSTIKNVNFLLLGGFDRGINYEPLAIYLKNNPVSYILVTGEAGKSIQNQLQIMKIYH
;
A
#
# COMPACT_ATOMS: atom_id res chain seq x y z
N ILE A 1 10.23 -9.69 -3.12
CA ILE A 1 10.98 -10.32 -4.23
C ILE A 1 12.49 -10.09 -4.05
N LYS A 2 12.99 -8.82 -3.97
CA LYS A 2 14.46 -8.55 -3.87
C LYS A 2 15.12 -9.33 -2.73
N ALA A 3 14.57 -9.31 -1.51
CA ALA A 3 15.14 -10.04 -0.38
C ALA A 3 15.18 -11.56 -0.61
N ALA A 4 14.13 -12.13 -1.20
CA ALA A 4 14.10 -13.56 -1.54
C ALA A 4 15.16 -13.91 -2.60
N LEU A 5 15.29 -13.10 -3.64
CA LEU A 5 16.34 -13.30 -4.66
C LEU A 5 17.74 -13.19 -4.06
N SER A 6 17.98 -12.22 -3.18
CA SER A 6 19.27 -12.10 -2.49
C SER A 6 19.58 -13.31 -1.61
N ALA A 7 18.57 -13.81 -0.88
CA ALA A 7 18.74 -15.01 -0.08
C ALA A 7 19.07 -16.23 -0.96
N CYS A 8 18.31 -16.49 -2.02
CA CYS A 8 18.59 -17.59 -2.93
C CYS A 8 19.98 -17.49 -3.58
N HIS A 9 20.39 -16.27 -3.95
CA HIS A 9 21.72 -16.03 -4.50
C HIS A 9 22.84 -16.36 -3.50
N SER A 10 22.65 -16.05 -2.21
CA SER A 10 23.63 -16.43 -1.18
C SER A 10 23.74 -17.95 -0.97
N PHE A 11 22.75 -18.73 -1.40
CA PHE A 11 22.82 -20.19 -1.48
C PHE A 11 23.37 -20.72 -2.81
N GLY A 12 23.94 -19.85 -3.65
CA GLY A 12 24.61 -20.22 -4.89
C GLY A 12 23.72 -20.33 -6.12
N LEU A 13 22.44 -19.98 -6.02
CA LEU A 13 21.54 -19.96 -7.18
C LEU A 13 21.78 -18.71 -8.04
N SER A 14 21.89 -18.89 -9.36
CA SER A 14 22.01 -17.78 -10.29
C SER A 14 20.67 -17.07 -10.51
N ILE A 15 20.70 -15.80 -10.89
CA ILE A 15 19.47 -15.04 -11.21
C ILE A 15 18.72 -15.67 -12.37
N SER A 16 19.42 -16.23 -13.38
CA SER A 16 18.81 -16.90 -14.52
C SER A 16 17.99 -18.13 -14.13
N GLU A 17 18.41 -18.86 -13.09
CA GLU A 17 17.64 -19.98 -12.54
C GLU A 17 16.42 -19.51 -11.76
N LEU A 18 16.48 -18.32 -11.14
CA LEU A 18 15.40 -17.79 -10.28
C LEU A 18 14.29 -17.09 -11.07
N VAL A 19 14.63 -16.43 -12.19
CA VAL A 19 13.68 -15.62 -12.99
C VAL A 19 12.43 -16.41 -13.42
N PRO A 20 12.48 -17.66 -13.91
CA PRO A 20 11.29 -18.40 -14.29
C PRO A 20 10.29 -18.57 -13.13
N HIS A 21 10.78 -18.70 -11.90
CA HIS A 21 9.95 -18.88 -10.70
C HIS A 21 9.21 -17.61 -10.29
N LEU A 22 9.65 -16.42 -10.74
CA LEU A 22 8.93 -15.16 -10.49
C LEU A 22 7.58 -15.12 -11.21
N TYR A 23 7.46 -15.76 -12.37
CA TYR A 23 6.21 -15.80 -13.15
C TYR A 23 5.19 -16.77 -12.58
N THR A 24 5.62 -17.74 -11.78
CA THR A 24 4.73 -18.68 -11.08
C THR A 24 4.40 -18.25 -9.67
N PHE A 25 5.01 -17.16 -9.18
CA PHE A 25 4.76 -16.62 -7.85
C PHE A 25 3.32 -16.13 -7.73
N LYS A 26 2.61 -16.66 -6.76
CA LYS A 26 1.29 -16.15 -6.37
C LYS A 26 1.45 -15.18 -5.20
N PRO A 27 1.09 -13.90 -5.38
CA PRO A 27 1.13 -12.94 -4.28
C PRO A 27 0.16 -13.34 -3.18
N LEU A 28 0.41 -12.84 -1.97
CA LEU A 28 -0.49 -13.03 -0.85
C LEU A 28 -1.81 -12.30 -1.14
N GLU A 29 -2.93 -12.95 -0.86
CA GLU A 29 -4.25 -12.33 -0.92
C GLU A 29 -4.29 -11.04 -0.08
N HIS A 30 -5.05 -10.07 -0.53
CA HIS A 30 -5.19 -8.76 0.12
C HIS A 30 -3.88 -7.93 0.20
N ARG A 31 -2.84 -8.31 -0.56
CA ARG A 31 -1.58 -7.55 -0.67
C ARG A 31 -1.45 -6.96 -2.07
N GLN A 32 -1.85 -5.69 -2.24
CA GLN A 32 -1.90 -5.01 -3.53
C GLN A 32 -2.59 -5.86 -4.61
N GLU A 33 -3.58 -6.63 -4.19
CA GLU A 33 -4.31 -7.58 -5.01
C GLU A 33 -5.17 -6.84 -6.03
N TYR A 34 -4.94 -7.09 -7.31
CA TYR A 34 -5.84 -6.56 -8.34
C TYR A 34 -7.15 -7.31 -8.33
N VAL A 35 -8.24 -6.62 -7.96
CA VAL A 35 -9.58 -7.21 -7.85
C VAL A 35 -10.31 -7.20 -9.20
N GLY A 36 -10.10 -6.16 -10.00
CA GLY A 36 -10.77 -6.04 -11.30
C GLY A 36 -10.89 -4.60 -11.78
N THR A 37 -11.49 -4.45 -12.97
CA THR A 37 -11.86 -3.15 -13.54
C THR A 37 -13.36 -3.06 -13.65
N PHE A 38 -13.95 -2.03 -13.04
CA PHE A 38 -15.38 -1.76 -13.05
C PHE A 38 -15.64 -0.32 -13.52
N ASN A 39 -16.41 -0.13 -14.54
CA ASN A 39 -16.69 1.19 -15.14
C ASN A 39 -15.42 2.01 -15.45
N GLY A 40 -14.37 1.33 -15.94
CA GLY A 40 -13.07 1.96 -16.27
C GLY A 40 -12.15 2.22 -15.07
N LEU A 41 -12.59 1.98 -13.84
CA LEU A 41 -11.78 2.11 -12.63
C LEU A 41 -11.17 0.77 -12.23
N LYS A 42 -9.87 0.76 -11.95
CA LYS A 42 -9.15 -0.42 -11.44
C LYS A 42 -9.22 -0.43 -9.91
N PHE A 43 -9.58 -1.58 -9.35
CA PHE A 43 -9.66 -1.78 -7.92
C PHE A 43 -8.53 -2.68 -7.43
N PHE A 44 -7.91 -2.25 -6.33
CA PHE A 44 -6.85 -2.99 -5.65
C PHE A 44 -7.23 -3.18 -4.18
N ASN A 45 -7.05 -4.39 -3.67
CA ASN A 45 -7.24 -4.73 -2.28
C ASN A 45 -5.87 -4.82 -1.60
N ASP A 46 -5.63 -3.96 -0.61
CA ASP A 46 -4.41 -3.97 0.21
C ASP A 46 -4.76 -3.94 1.70
N SER A 47 -5.89 -4.58 2.07
CA SER A 47 -6.44 -4.54 3.44
C SER A 47 -5.54 -5.21 4.49
N ILE A 48 -4.54 -5.99 4.07
CA ILE A 48 -3.52 -6.54 4.96
C ILE A 48 -2.42 -5.51 5.34
N SER A 49 -2.44 -4.32 4.75
CA SER A 49 -1.51 -3.24 5.09
C SER A 49 -1.92 -2.57 6.40
N THR A 50 -1.34 -3.02 7.51
CA THR A 50 -1.70 -2.62 8.87
C THR A 50 -0.83 -1.50 9.43
N ILE A 51 0.14 -1.00 8.69
CA ILE A 51 1.03 0.08 9.09
C ILE A 51 1.18 1.12 7.97
N PRO A 52 1.41 2.41 8.29
CA PRO A 52 1.55 3.49 7.32
C PRO A 52 2.57 3.21 6.21
N GLN A 53 3.70 2.61 6.56
CA GLN A 53 4.77 2.28 5.61
C GLN A 53 4.33 1.30 4.52
N ALA A 54 3.43 0.37 4.84
CA ALA A 54 2.88 -0.57 3.86
C ALA A 54 1.97 0.15 2.87
N THR A 55 1.10 1.06 3.35
CA THR A 55 0.26 1.91 2.49
C THR A 55 1.12 2.82 1.59
N ILE A 56 2.17 3.43 2.13
CA ILE A 56 3.12 4.23 1.34
C ILE A 56 3.77 3.38 0.24
N ALA A 57 4.21 2.17 0.57
CA ALA A 57 4.79 1.25 -0.41
C ALA A 57 3.77 0.88 -1.52
N ALA A 58 2.51 0.63 -1.16
CA ALA A 58 1.44 0.38 -2.13
C ALA A 58 1.23 1.59 -3.06
N LEU A 59 1.10 2.79 -2.52
CA LEU A 59 0.91 4.03 -3.28
C LEU A 59 2.12 4.36 -4.18
N SER A 60 3.33 3.98 -3.79
CA SER A 60 4.53 4.16 -4.63
C SER A 60 4.56 3.19 -5.81
N THR A 61 3.88 2.05 -5.71
CA THR A 61 3.85 0.98 -6.71
C THR A 61 2.66 1.10 -7.65
N ILE A 62 1.45 1.31 -7.08
CA ILE A 62 0.22 1.48 -7.84
C ILE A 62 0.15 2.92 -8.33
N LYS A 63 0.16 3.11 -9.65
CA LYS A 63 0.16 4.44 -10.27
C LYS A 63 -1.27 4.98 -10.46
N ASN A 64 -1.39 6.32 -10.46
CA ASN A 64 -2.64 7.04 -10.73
C ASN A 64 -3.78 6.66 -9.78
N VAL A 65 -3.48 6.56 -8.49
CA VAL A 65 -4.49 6.33 -7.46
C VAL A 65 -5.34 7.60 -7.31
N ASN A 66 -6.63 7.51 -7.63
CA ASN A 66 -7.57 8.62 -7.50
C ASN A 66 -8.38 8.52 -6.19
N PHE A 67 -8.70 7.31 -5.76
CA PHE A 67 -9.48 7.03 -4.56
C PHE A 67 -8.66 6.14 -3.62
N LEU A 68 -8.54 6.56 -2.37
CA LEU A 68 -7.85 5.82 -1.33
C LEU A 68 -8.79 5.63 -0.14
N LEU A 69 -9.11 4.37 0.16
CA LEU A 69 -9.88 4.01 1.35
C LEU A 69 -8.93 3.57 2.46
N LEU A 70 -8.97 4.25 3.58
CA LEU A 70 -8.13 4.01 4.75
C LEU A 70 -8.97 3.78 6.00
N GLY A 71 -8.48 2.94 6.90
CA GLY A 71 -9.16 2.77 8.18
C GLY A 71 -8.98 1.40 8.80
N GLY A 72 -9.92 1.05 9.65
CA GLY A 72 -9.94 -0.19 10.41
C GLY A 72 -9.82 0.03 11.91
N PHE A 73 -9.30 -0.96 12.61
CA PHE A 73 -9.04 -0.91 14.04
C PHE A 73 -7.81 -0.06 14.35
N ASP A 74 -7.92 0.87 15.31
CA ASP A 74 -6.79 1.69 15.72
C ASP A 74 -5.90 0.92 16.70
N ARG A 75 -4.63 0.81 16.34
CA ARG A 75 -3.58 0.16 17.15
C ARG A 75 -2.66 1.17 17.85
N GLY A 76 -3.07 2.44 17.93
CA GLY A 76 -2.24 3.51 18.47
C GLY A 76 -1.01 3.82 17.61
N ILE A 77 -1.14 3.68 16.29
CA ILE A 77 -0.04 3.87 15.34
C ILE A 77 0.11 5.36 15.00
N ASN A 78 1.33 5.81 14.85
CA ASN A 78 1.61 7.16 14.34
C ASN A 78 1.39 7.22 12.81
N TYR A 79 0.37 7.99 12.39
CA TYR A 79 0.02 8.19 10.98
C TYR A 79 0.72 9.40 10.33
N GLU A 80 1.55 10.14 11.06
CA GLU A 80 2.29 11.29 10.54
C GLU A 80 3.12 10.96 9.27
N PRO A 81 3.85 9.82 9.19
CA PRO A 81 4.59 9.48 7.98
C PRO A 81 3.70 9.34 6.74
N LEU A 82 2.48 8.78 6.90
CA LEU A 82 1.51 8.67 5.81
C LEU A 82 1.00 10.05 5.40
N ALA A 83 0.70 10.93 6.35
CA ALA A 83 0.26 12.28 6.07
C ALA A 83 1.34 13.08 5.32
N ILE A 84 2.61 13.01 5.73
CA ILE A 84 3.74 13.62 5.02
C ILE A 84 3.82 13.10 3.58
N TYR A 85 3.69 11.78 3.39
CA TYR A 85 3.71 11.18 2.06
C TYR A 85 2.58 11.71 1.18
N LEU A 86 1.34 11.74 1.69
CA LEU A 86 0.15 12.21 0.97
C LEU A 86 0.21 13.71 0.65
N LYS A 87 0.88 14.51 1.47
CA LYS A 87 1.15 15.92 1.19
C LYS A 87 2.01 16.12 -0.07
N ASN A 88 3.00 15.25 -0.24
CA ASN A 88 3.93 15.31 -1.37
C ASN A 88 3.45 14.52 -2.59
N ASN A 89 2.50 13.61 -2.39
CA ASN A 89 1.93 12.74 -3.42
C ASN A 89 0.40 12.73 -3.29
N PRO A 90 -0.28 13.81 -3.68
CA PRO A 90 -1.71 13.97 -3.42
C PRO A 90 -2.55 12.93 -4.16
N VAL A 91 -3.57 12.43 -3.47
CA VAL A 91 -4.62 11.57 -3.99
C VAL A 91 -5.91 12.40 -4.06
N SER A 92 -6.70 12.26 -5.13
CA SER A 92 -7.87 13.12 -5.34
C SER A 92 -8.93 12.97 -4.25
N TYR A 93 -9.15 11.74 -3.78
CA TYR A 93 -10.16 11.45 -2.75
C TYR A 93 -9.61 10.46 -1.74
N ILE A 94 -9.70 10.82 -0.46
CA ILE A 94 -9.39 9.93 0.66
C ILE A 94 -10.68 9.71 1.45
N LEU A 95 -11.07 8.45 1.57
CA LEU A 95 -12.17 8.02 2.40
C LEU A 95 -11.59 7.32 3.63
N VAL A 96 -12.13 7.67 4.79
CA VAL A 96 -11.67 7.10 6.05
C VAL A 96 -12.81 6.38 6.77
N THR A 97 -12.51 5.28 7.45
CA THR A 97 -13.50 4.48 8.16
C THR A 97 -12.91 3.87 9.43
N GLY A 98 -13.78 3.54 10.38
CA GLY A 98 -13.39 2.94 11.65
C GLY A 98 -12.60 3.88 12.58
N GLU A 99 -12.04 3.32 13.63
CA GLU A 99 -11.30 4.08 14.65
C GLU A 99 -9.99 4.64 14.09
N ALA A 100 -9.24 3.82 13.37
CA ALA A 100 -8.02 4.26 12.68
C ALA A 100 -8.32 5.40 11.69
N GLY A 101 -9.49 5.38 11.02
CA GLY A 101 -9.91 6.45 10.13
C GLY A 101 -10.00 7.80 10.81
N LYS A 102 -10.50 7.85 12.07
CA LYS A 102 -10.55 9.09 12.86
C LYS A 102 -9.15 9.63 13.16
N SER A 103 -8.23 8.76 13.58
CA SER A 103 -6.84 9.13 13.86
C SER A 103 -6.12 9.63 12.61
N ILE A 104 -6.32 8.97 11.46
CA ILE A 104 -5.80 9.39 10.15
C ILE A 104 -6.38 10.76 9.76
N GLN A 105 -7.70 10.94 9.85
CA GLN A 105 -8.38 12.19 9.53
C GLN A 105 -7.82 13.35 10.35
N ASN A 106 -7.69 13.18 11.67
CA ASN A 106 -7.12 14.19 12.55
C ASN A 106 -5.70 14.59 12.10
N GLN A 107 -4.87 13.61 11.75
CA GLN A 107 -3.52 13.87 11.31
C GLN A 107 -3.47 14.64 9.98
N LEU A 108 -4.36 14.29 9.03
CA LEU A 108 -4.48 14.99 7.73
C LEU A 108 -4.96 16.44 7.93
N GLN A 109 -5.90 16.68 8.84
CA GLN A 109 -6.39 18.02 9.17
C GLN A 109 -5.32 18.89 9.83
N ILE A 110 -4.55 18.35 10.79
CA ILE A 110 -3.43 19.05 11.42
C ILE A 110 -2.44 19.53 10.35
N MET A 111 -2.18 18.71 9.34
CA MET A 111 -1.26 19.04 8.24
C MET A 111 -1.90 19.86 7.11
N LYS A 112 -3.19 20.22 7.21
CA LYS A 112 -3.96 20.98 6.20
C LYS A 112 -3.90 20.36 4.81
N ILE A 113 -3.97 19.03 4.74
CA ILE A 113 -3.87 18.30 3.46
C ILE A 113 -5.23 18.22 2.77
N TYR A 114 -6.29 18.04 3.57
CA TYR A 114 -7.68 17.95 3.09
C TYR A 114 -8.61 18.71 4.06
N HIS A 115 -9.68 19.27 3.51
CA HIS A 115 -10.70 20.02 4.25
C HIS A 115 -12.00 19.26 4.29
#